data_9e9eb3001301d184a50ccefc343cd12f
#
_entry.id   9e9eb3001301d184a50ccefc343cd12f
#
_cell.length_a   1.000
_cell.length_b   1.000
_cell.length_c   1.000
_cell.angle_alpha   90.00
_cell.angle_beta   90.00
_cell.angle_gamma   90.00
#
_symmetry.space_group_name_H-M   'P 1'
#
loop_
_entity.id
_entity.type
_entity.pdbx_description
1 polymer ?
#
loop_
_entity_poly.entity_id
_entity_poly.type
_entity_poly.pdbx_seq_one_letter_code
_entity_poly.pdbx_strand_id
1 'polypeptide(L)'
;MPNSRFRYLEDIATADAAFEAYGSTMEELFENAALAMFNVIAPLELIGNESVRDLTVSAESQEDLLHNWLAELVYLKDVHGELYSQFKVKIESMDVLKLAAEIRGDTIDSVREHTHTDVKAVTYHRLAIERRDGGLVATVVLDL
;
A
#
# COMPACT_ATOMS: atom_id res chain seq x y z
N MET A 1 10.78 -0.59 -16.46
CA MET A 1 10.01 -1.68 -17.05
C MET A 1 8.56 -1.33 -17.14
N PRO A 2 8.00 -1.46 -18.27
CA PRO A 2 6.61 -1.01 -18.46
C PRO A 2 5.60 -1.77 -17.60
N ASN A 3 5.93 -2.98 -17.17
CA ASN A 3 4.99 -3.81 -16.43
C ASN A 3 5.25 -3.83 -14.93
N SER A 4 6.16 -3.00 -14.45
CA SER A 4 6.41 -2.94 -13.03
C SER A 4 5.26 -2.28 -12.31
N ARG A 5 4.83 -2.89 -11.20
CA ARG A 5 3.78 -2.31 -10.35
C ARG A 5 4.39 -1.33 -9.36
N PHE A 6 5.63 -1.57 -8.96
CA PHE A 6 6.33 -0.73 -8.00
C PHE A 6 7.84 -0.98 -8.11
N ARG A 7 8.60 -0.07 -7.48
CA ARG A 7 10.06 -0.16 -7.44
C ARG A 7 10.54 0.39 -6.11
N TYR A 8 11.47 -0.29 -5.47
CA TYR A 8 12.04 0.20 -4.23
C TYR A 8 13.17 1.19 -4.52
N LEU A 9 13.26 2.21 -3.66
CA LEU A 9 14.27 3.25 -3.75
C LEU A 9 15.37 2.96 -2.73
N GLU A 10 16.63 3.12 -3.13
CA GLU A 10 17.76 2.73 -2.29
C GLU A 10 18.38 3.89 -1.53
N ASP A 11 18.00 5.10 -1.83
CA ASP A 11 18.61 6.33 -1.36
C ASP A 11 18.03 6.80 -0.03
N ILE A 12 17.82 5.88 0.90
CA ILE A 12 17.02 6.09 2.09
C ILE A 12 17.80 5.58 3.31
N ALA A 13 17.55 6.17 4.48
CA ALA A 13 18.17 5.73 5.73
C ALA A 13 17.84 4.26 6.01
N THR A 14 18.75 3.57 6.70
CA THR A 14 18.65 2.12 6.89
C THR A 14 17.41 1.69 7.68
N ALA A 15 16.80 2.60 8.45
CA ALA A 15 15.60 2.29 9.24
C ALA A 15 14.31 2.46 8.47
N ASP A 16 14.39 2.87 7.21
CA ASP A 16 13.23 3.17 6.39
C ASP A 16 13.23 2.33 5.13
N ALA A 17 12.06 2.24 4.50
CA ALA A 17 11.94 1.71 3.15
C ALA A 17 11.15 2.72 2.32
N ALA A 18 11.55 2.87 1.07
CA ALA A 18 10.84 3.78 0.17
C ALA A 18 10.58 3.07 -1.14
N PHE A 19 9.48 3.45 -1.79
CA PHE A 19 9.13 2.86 -3.07
C PHE A 19 8.40 3.86 -3.95
N GLU A 20 8.41 3.59 -5.24
CA GLU A 20 7.51 4.18 -6.21
C GLU A 20 6.51 3.11 -6.61
N ALA A 21 5.23 3.47 -6.67
CA ALA A 21 4.19 2.63 -7.23
C ALA A 21 3.66 3.27 -8.49
N TYR A 22 3.15 2.47 -9.41
CA TYR A 22 2.71 2.92 -10.72
C TYR A 22 1.28 2.48 -10.98
N GLY A 23 0.55 3.27 -11.76
CA GLY A 23 -0.78 2.91 -12.17
C GLY A 23 -1.24 3.75 -13.34
N SER A 24 -2.13 3.21 -14.17
CA SER A 24 -2.77 3.96 -15.23
C SER A 24 -4.01 4.70 -14.72
N THR A 25 -4.55 4.26 -13.59
CA THR A 25 -5.65 4.92 -12.90
C THR A 25 -5.26 5.13 -11.44
N MET A 26 -6.02 5.99 -10.74
CA MET A 26 -5.79 6.20 -9.32
C MET A 26 -6.01 4.91 -8.52
N GLU A 27 -7.05 4.14 -8.88
CA GLU A 27 -7.33 2.87 -8.20
C GLU A 27 -6.17 1.90 -8.34
N GLU A 28 -5.65 1.74 -9.57
CA GLU A 28 -4.52 0.85 -9.80
C GLU A 28 -3.29 1.31 -9.04
N LEU A 29 -3.04 2.62 -9.00
CA LEU A 29 -1.93 3.20 -8.27
C LEU A 29 -1.99 2.81 -6.80
N PHE A 30 -3.17 2.94 -6.19
CA PHE A 30 -3.36 2.65 -4.76
C PHE A 30 -3.24 1.16 -4.48
N GLU A 31 -3.75 0.31 -5.40
CA GLU A 31 -3.59 -1.14 -5.26
C GLU A 31 -2.11 -1.52 -5.30
N ASN A 32 -1.37 -0.95 -6.25
CA ASN A 32 0.06 -1.27 -6.40
C ASN A 32 0.89 -0.72 -5.24
N ALA A 33 0.51 0.43 -4.67
CA ALA A 33 1.18 0.95 -3.48
C ALA A 33 1.00 0.00 -2.30
N ALA A 34 -0.20 -0.55 -2.13
CA ALA A 34 -0.46 -1.53 -1.06
C ALA A 34 0.36 -2.80 -1.27
N LEU A 35 0.46 -3.28 -2.51
CA LEU A 35 1.29 -4.44 -2.81
C LEU A 35 2.75 -4.18 -2.44
N ALA A 36 3.27 -3.01 -2.80
CA ALA A 36 4.66 -2.65 -2.47
C ALA A 36 4.88 -2.66 -0.97
N MET A 37 3.94 -2.11 -0.20
CA MET A 37 4.07 -2.05 1.25
C MET A 37 4.11 -3.45 1.87
N PHE A 38 3.19 -4.34 1.48
CA PHE A 38 3.16 -5.68 2.06
C PHE A 38 4.33 -6.54 1.58
N ASN A 39 4.84 -6.29 0.38
CA ASN A 39 6.01 -7.02 -0.10
C ASN A 39 7.28 -6.69 0.70
N VAL A 40 7.33 -5.56 1.38
CA VAL A 40 8.41 -5.27 2.33
C VAL A 40 8.37 -6.25 3.50
N ILE A 41 7.18 -6.64 3.93
CA ILE A 41 6.99 -7.49 5.11
C ILE A 41 7.22 -8.96 4.77
N ALA A 42 6.66 -9.45 3.67
CA ALA A 42 6.77 -10.85 3.26
C ALA A 42 6.56 -10.96 1.76
N PRO A 43 7.08 -12.02 1.11
CA PRO A 43 6.83 -12.21 -0.32
C PRO A 43 5.32 -12.32 -0.58
N LEU A 44 4.83 -11.52 -1.51
CA LEU A 44 3.39 -11.46 -1.80
C LEU A 44 2.81 -12.81 -2.18
N GLU A 45 3.58 -13.60 -2.92
CA GLU A 45 3.10 -14.90 -3.41
C GLU A 45 2.89 -15.92 -2.29
N LEU A 46 3.45 -15.66 -1.11
CA LEU A 46 3.29 -16.55 0.05
C LEU A 46 2.11 -16.15 0.93
N ILE A 47 1.56 -14.94 0.73
CA ILE A 47 0.42 -14.48 1.52
C ILE A 47 -0.86 -15.06 0.91
N GLY A 48 -1.63 -15.80 1.73
CA GLY A 48 -2.86 -16.41 1.28
C GLY A 48 -4.01 -15.42 1.12
N ASN A 49 -5.22 -15.93 0.91
CA ASN A 49 -6.39 -15.11 0.67
C ASN A 49 -7.62 -15.56 1.48
N GLU A 50 -7.39 -16.20 2.60
CA GLU A 50 -8.48 -16.72 3.43
C GLU A 50 -9.21 -15.64 4.21
N SER A 51 -8.55 -14.52 4.49
CA SER A 51 -9.15 -13.40 5.20
C SER A 51 -9.66 -12.38 4.20
N VAL A 52 -10.89 -11.89 4.42
CA VAL A 52 -11.50 -10.87 3.56
C VAL A 52 -11.99 -9.75 4.45
N ARG A 53 -11.65 -8.52 4.12
CA ARG A 53 -12.12 -7.35 4.86
C ARG A 53 -12.50 -6.23 3.91
N ASP A 54 -13.46 -5.43 4.35
CA ASP A 54 -13.84 -4.21 3.65
C ASP A 54 -13.40 -3.02 4.47
N LEU A 55 -13.01 -1.95 3.79
CA LEU A 55 -12.68 -0.72 4.48
C LEU A 55 -13.02 0.49 3.63
N THR A 56 -13.17 1.63 4.30
CA THR A 56 -13.36 2.91 3.62
C THR A 56 -12.48 3.94 4.30
N VAL A 57 -11.92 4.85 3.50
CA VAL A 57 -11.20 6.03 3.98
C VAL A 57 -11.58 7.21 3.11
N SER A 58 -11.36 8.41 3.62
CA SER A 58 -11.63 9.62 2.85
C SER A 58 -10.56 10.66 3.17
N ALA A 59 -10.42 11.63 2.27
CA ALA A 59 -9.47 12.72 2.44
C ALA A 59 -9.80 13.84 1.46
N GLU A 60 -9.22 15.02 1.68
CA GLU A 60 -9.45 16.17 0.81
C GLU A 60 -8.47 16.24 -0.35
N SER A 61 -7.32 15.56 -0.26
CA SER A 61 -6.34 15.52 -1.33
C SER A 61 -5.97 14.08 -1.66
N GLN A 62 -5.40 13.89 -2.85
CA GLN A 62 -4.97 12.57 -3.30
C GLN A 62 -3.84 12.02 -2.42
N GLU A 63 -2.90 12.87 -2.04
CA GLU A 63 -1.79 12.44 -1.19
C GLU A 63 -2.28 12.03 0.20
N ASP A 64 -3.18 12.81 0.78
CA ASP A 64 -3.76 12.44 2.07
C ASP A 64 -4.57 11.15 1.97
N LEU A 65 -5.28 10.95 0.86
CA LEU A 65 -6.04 9.72 0.66
C LEU A 65 -5.11 8.53 0.58
N LEU A 66 -3.99 8.65 -0.13
CA LEU A 66 -2.99 7.59 -0.21
C LEU A 66 -2.42 7.27 1.17
N HIS A 67 -2.08 8.31 1.94
CA HIS A 67 -1.59 8.12 3.30
C HIS A 67 -2.63 7.40 4.16
N ASN A 68 -3.87 7.86 4.13
CA ASN A 68 -4.94 7.28 4.94
C ASN A 68 -5.21 5.82 4.55
N TRP A 69 -5.16 5.52 3.26
CA TRP A 69 -5.33 4.17 2.73
C TRP A 69 -4.27 3.23 3.29
N LEU A 70 -3.00 3.60 3.13
CA LEU A 70 -1.90 2.75 3.58
C LEU A 70 -1.84 2.66 5.10
N ALA A 71 -2.13 3.77 5.80
CA ALA A 71 -2.15 3.79 7.27
C ALA A 71 -3.25 2.88 7.82
N GLU A 72 -4.42 2.87 7.17
CA GLU A 72 -5.49 1.98 7.59
C GLU A 72 -5.10 0.51 7.42
N LEU A 73 -4.37 0.19 6.35
CA LEU A 73 -3.88 -1.17 6.15
C LEU A 73 -2.88 -1.58 7.24
N VAL A 74 -2.00 -0.66 7.65
CA VAL A 74 -1.09 -0.92 8.77
C VAL A 74 -1.88 -1.18 10.05
N TYR A 75 -2.91 -0.38 10.30
CA TYR A 75 -3.78 -0.55 11.47
C TYR A 75 -4.45 -1.92 11.47
N LEU A 76 -5.07 -2.31 10.35
CA LEU A 76 -5.76 -3.60 10.24
C LEU A 76 -4.79 -4.76 10.40
N LYS A 77 -3.59 -4.64 9.84
CA LYS A 77 -2.53 -5.62 10.01
C LYS A 77 -2.21 -5.82 11.49
N ASP A 78 -2.03 -4.74 12.21
CA ASP A 78 -1.63 -4.81 13.61
C ASP A 78 -2.75 -5.33 14.50
N VAL A 79 -3.98 -4.89 14.24
CA VAL A 79 -5.14 -5.28 15.06
C VAL A 79 -5.50 -6.74 14.86
N HIS A 80 -5.41 -7.22 13.62
CA HIS A 80 -5.89 -8.57 13.28
C HIS A 80 -4.77 -9.58 13.09
N GLY A 81 -3.52 -9.16 13.10
CA GLY A 81 -2.40 -10.07 12.86
C GLY A 81 -2.46 -10.69 11.47
N GLU A 82 -2.75 -9.88 10.47
CA GLU A 82 -2.92 -10.33 9.10
C GLU A 82 -2.00 -9.57 8.16
N LEU A 83 -1.63 -10.23 7.06
CA LEU A 83 -0.96 -9.59 5.93
C LEU A 83 -1.88 -9.70 4.73
N TYR A 84 -1.85 -8.71 3.84
CA TYR A 84 -2.77 -8.66 2.71
C TYR A 84 -2.00 -8.66 1.40
N SER A 85 -2.55 -9.33 0.38
CA SER A 85 -1.90 -9.48 -0.92
C SER A 85 -2.82 -9.20 -2.09
N GLN A 86 -4.11 -8.97 -1.85
CA GLN A 86 -5.07 -8.67 -2.89
C GLN A 86 -5.90 -7.47 -2.49
N PHE A 87 -6.01 -6.51 -3.39
CA PHE A 87 -6.66 -5.24 -3.11
C PHE A 87 -7.55 -4.88 -4.29
N LYS A 88 -8.81 -4.58 -4.00
CA LYS A 88 -9.75 -4.11 -5.01
C LYS A 88 -10.26 -2.76 -4.55
N VAL A 89 -9.84 -1.69 -5.23
CA VAL A 89 -10.04 -0.33 -4.78
C VAL A 89 -10.99 0.41 -5.72
N LYS A 90 -11.92 1.17 -5.12
CA LYS A 90 -12.79 2.10 -5.81
C LYS A 90 -12.64 3.47 -5.19
N ILE A 91 -12.44 4.48 -6.03
CA ILE A 91 -12.27 5.86 -5.55
C ILE A 91 -13.33 6.72 -6.23
N GLU A 92 -14.04 7.50 -5.42
CA GLU A 92 -15.04 8.45 -5.89
C GLU A 92 -14.66 9.85 -5.46
N SER A 93 -14.84 10.81 -6.37
CA SER A 93 -14.59 12.22 -6.10
C SER A 93 -15.93 12.92 -5.94
N MET A 94 -16.20 13.37 -4.72
CA MET A 94 -17.40 14.12 -4.39
C MET A 94 -16.97 15.41 -3.70
N ASP A 95 -17.60 15.78 -2.59
CA ASP A 95 -17.10 16.91 -1.78
C ASP A 95 -15.69 16.61 -1.27
N VAL A 96 -15.45 15.35 -0.93
CA VAL A 96 -14.13 14.84 -0.58
C VAL A 96 -13.87 13.60 -1.42
N LEU A 97 -12.63 13.14 -1.44
CA LEU A 97 -12.28 11.89 -2.08
C LEU A 97 -12.63 10.75 -1.13
N LYS A 98 -13.31 9.74 -1.64
CA LYS A 98 -13.70 8.55 -0.87
C LYS A 98 -13.15 7.31 -1.54
N LEU A 99 -12.55 6.46 -0.72
CA LEU A 99 -12.03 5.17 -1.18
C LEU A 99 -12.76 4.07 -0.44
N ALA A 100 -13.25 3.08 -1.20
CA ALA A 100 -13.78 1.84 -0.63
C ALA A 100 -12.97 0.69 -1.22
N ALA A 101 -12.66 -0.29 -0.39
CA ALA A 101 -11.82 -1.40 -0.84
C ALA A 101 -12.24 -2.71 -0.21
N GLU A 102 -12.07 -3.78 -0.99
CA GLU A 102 -12.07 -5.14 -0.48
C GLU A 102 -10.62 -5.62 -0.48
N ILE A 103 -10.16 -6.13 0.65
CA ILE A 103 -8.78 -6.62 0.79
C ILE A 103 -8.82 -8.07 1.21
N ARG A 104 -7.86 -8.84 0.71
CA ARG A 104 -7.73 -10.26 1.02
C ARG A 104 -6.30 -10.58 1.44
N GLY A 105 -6.20 -11.46 2.40
CA GLY A 105 -4.91 -11.87 2.92
C GLY A 105 -5.05 -13.10 3.78
N ASP A 106 -4.12 -13.24 4.72
CA ASP A 106 -4.10 -14.39 5.62
C ASP A 106 -3.40 -13.98 6.91
N THR A 107 -3.49 -14.82 7.92
CA THR A 107 -2.85 -14.54 9.20
C THR A 107 -1.33 -14.49 9.02
N ILE A 108 -0.68 -13.66 9.82
CA ILE A 108 0.78 -13.55 9.76
C ILE A 108 1.43 -14.88 10.13
N ASP A 109 0.76 -15.70 10.96
CA ASP A 109 1.27 -17.00 11.34
C ASP A 109 1.48 -17.92 10.14
N SER A 110 0.68 -17.77 9.09
CA SER A 110 0.79 -18.61 7.89
C SER A 110 2.10 -18.40 7.15
N VAL A 111 2.77 -17.24 7.33
CA VAL A 111 4.01 -16.91 6.64
C VAL A 111 5.09 -16.43 7.59
N ARG A 112 4.95 -16.67 8.88
CA ARG A 112 5.84 -16.10 9.91
C ARG A 112 7.31 -16.38 9.64
N GLU A 113 7.65 -17.55 9.14
CA GLU A 113 9.04 -17.91 8.85
C GLU A 113 9.61 -17.15 7.65
N HIS A 114 8.76 -16.51 6.85
CA HIS A 114 9.16 -15.83 5.62
C HIS A 114 9.05 -14.31 5.74
N THR A 115 8.71 -13.80 6.92
CA THR A 115 8.63 -12.35 7.10
C THR A 115 10.05 -11.76 7.17
N HIS A 116 10.21 -10.59 6.56
CA HIS A 116 11.51 -9.89 6.51
C HIS A 116 11.60 -8.83 7.59
N THR A 117 10.63 -7.96 7.66
CA THR A 117 10.59 -6.86 8.62
C THR A 117 9.14 -6.44 8.79
N ASP A 118 8.87 -5.61 9.77
CA ASP A 118 7.54 -5.06 9.95
C ASP A 118 7.50 -3.61 9.47
N VAL A 119 6.33 -3.15 9.07
CA VAL A 119 6.08 -1.75 8.73
C VAL A 119 5.33 -1.14 9.89
N LYS A 120 5.92 -0.15 10.55
CA LYS A 120 5.34 0.49 11.72
C LYS A 120 4.41 1.62 11.36
N ALA A 121 4.75 2.39 10.33
CA ALA A 121 3.98 3.57 9.96
C ALA A 121 4.24 3.97 8.53
N VAL A 122 3.28 4.70 7.96
CA VAL A 122 3.42 5.35 6.66
C VAL A 122 3.69 6.82 6.95
N THR A 123 4.79 7.35 6.41
CA THR A 123 5.19 8.72 6.70
C THR A 123 4.71 9.67 5.62
N TYR A 124 4.71 10.96 5.94
CA TYR A 124 4.47 12.01 4.95
C TYR A 124 5.75 12.45 4.24
N HIS A 125 6.90 11.93 4.68
CA HIS A 125 8.17 12.31 4.08
C HIS A 125 8.19 11.90 2.61
N ARG A 126 8.45 12.87 1.72
CA ARG A 126 8.52 12.67 0.27
C ARG A 126 7.25 12.07 -0.35
N LEU A 127 6.15 12.08 0.38
CA LEU A 127 4.87 11.55 -0.14
C LEU A 127 4.40 12.42 -1.31
N ALA A 128 4.20 11.82 -2.47
CA ALA A 128 3.80 12.55 -3.66
C ALA A 128 3.09 11.64 -4.64
N ILE A 129 2.18 12.22 -5.40
CA ILE A 129 1.55 11.56 -6.54
C ILE A 129 1.79 12.47 -7.74
N GLU A 130 2.41 11.94 -8.78
CA GLU A 130 2.79 12.69 -9.96
C GLU A 130 2.30 12.00 -11.22
N ARG A 131 2.08 12.79 -12.26
CA ARG A 131 1.80 12.25 -13.59
C ARG A 131 3.11 12.14 -14.33
N ARG A 132 3.41 10.96 -14.86
CA ARG A 132 4.69 10.70 -15.52
C ARG A 132 4.48 9.70 -16.64
N ASP A 133 4.93 10.04 -17.85
CA ASP A 133 4.88 9.14 -19.02
C ASP A 133 3.49 8.57 -19.30
N GLY A 134 2.47 9.41 -19.13
CA GLY A 134 1.08 9.00 -19.39
C GLY A 134 0.43 8.21 -18.28
N GLY A 135 1.14 7.96 -17.19
CA GLY A 135 0.61 7.23 -16.04
C GLY A 135 0.76 8.03 -14.75
N LEU A 136 0.49 7.38 -13.65
CA LEU A 136 0.61 7.96 -12.32
C LEU A 136 1.72 7.27 -11.56
N VAL A 137 2.46 8.03 -10.76
CA VAL A 137 3.53 7.51 -9.92
C VAL A 137 3.32 8.05 -8.51
N ALA A 138 3.32 7.17 -7.54
CA ALA A 138 3.29 7.53 -6.12
C ALA A 138 4.64 7.22 -5.50
N THR A 139 5.15 8.16 -4.68
CA THR A 139 6.37 7.96 -3.90
C THR A 139 5.96 7.88 -2.43
N VAL A 140 6.42 6.85 -1.74
CA VAL A 140 6.05 6.57 -0.35
C VAL A 140 7.28 6.17 0.43
N VAL A 141 7.42 6.70 1.64
CA VAL A 141 8.46 6.30 2.59
C VAL A 141 7.78 5.68 3.82
N LEU A 142 8.24 4.51 4.18
CA LEU A 142 7.71 3.73 5.30
C LEU A 142 8.68 3.77 6.47
N ASP A 143 8.15 3.81 7.68
CA ASP A 143 8.93 3.66 8.91
C ASP A 143 8.92 2.18 9.31
N LEU A 144 10.09 1.62 9.48
CA LEU A 144 10.29 0.18 9.80
C LEU A 144 10.61 -0.08 11.26
#